data_fa5495faeb2527426294702cb937cdc2
#
_entry.id   fa5495faeb2527426294702cb937cdc2
#
_cell.length_a   1.000
_cell.length_b   1.000
_cell.length_c   1.000
_cell.angle_alpha   90.00
_cell.angle_beta   90.00
_cell.angle_gamma   90.00
#
_symmetry.space_group_name_H-M   'P 1'
#
loop_
_entity.id
_entity.type
_entity.pdbx_description
1 polymer ?
#
loop_
_entity_poly.entity_id
_entity_poly.type
_entity_poly.pdbx_seq_one_letter_code
_entity_poly.pdbx_strand_id
1 'polypeptide(L)'
;MESLDRAPDRLRAELERRDGDALVRGGEKINVVPSEIVVELDGRALPGFGPEQMIAEVQAVVGDDVELELVRHDPGPPEPDLGLFETLAGVLRELDPEGVPLPLLQIGVTDGRFFSRAGVQTYGFLPMRLPEDFAFATLLHAADERIPADAVEFGAEAVWRAIQRFQ
;
A
#
# COMPACT_ATOMS: atom_id res chain seq x y z
N MET A 1 -9.62 -21.45 -16.19
CA MET A 1 -10.45 -21.33 -14.99
C MET A 1 -10.24 -22.47 -13.99
N GLU A 2 -9.72 -23.62 -14.44
CA GLU A 2 -9.49 -24.82 -13.61
C GLU A 2 -8.14 -24.83 -12.83
N SER A 3 -7.19 -23.94 -13.19
CA SER A 3 -5.86 -23.90 -12.56
C SER A 3 -5.81 -23.11 -11.24
N LEU A 4 -6.74 -22.19 -11.02
CA LEU A 4 -6.86 -21.45 -9.77
C LEU A 4 -7.46 -22.27 -8.62
N ASP A 5 -8.23 -23.33 -8.94
CA ASP A 5 -8.83 -24.20 -7.92
C ASP A 5 -7.83 -25.09 -7.17
N ARG A 6 -6.56 -25.15 -7.62
CA ARG A 6 -5.49 -25.91 -6.97
C ARG A 6 -4.54 -25.06 -6.15
N ALA A 7 -4.69 -23.73 -6.19
CA ALA A 7 -3.90 -22.87 -5.33
C ALA A 7 -4.30 -23.07 -3.86
N PRO A 8 -3.35 -23.07 -2.92
CA PRO A 8 -3.66 -23.09 -1.50
C PRO A 8 -4.65 -21.97 -1.16
N ASP A 9 -5.64 -22.27 -0.32
CA ASP A 9 -6.73 -21.32 0.04
C ASP A 9 -6.22 -19.95 0.51
N ARG A 10 -5.03 -19.93 1.12
CA ARG A 10 -4.37 -18.69 1.55
C ARG A 10 -3.89 -17.83 0.38
N LEU A 11 -3.26 -18.43 -0.63
CA LEU A 11 -2.79 -17.71 -1.81
C LEU A 11 -3.98 -17.20 -2.63
N ARG A 12 -5.04 -18.01 -2.75
CA ARG A 12 -6.29 -17.63 -3.40
C ARG A 12 -6.94 -16.45 -2.69
N ALA A 13 -7.07 -16.50 -1.37
CA ALA A 13 -7.62 -15.42 -0.55
C ALA A 13 -6.76 -14.16 -0.56
N GLU A 14 -5.45 -14.26 -0.77
CA GLU A 14 -4.53 -13.12 -0.91
C GLU A 14 -4.65 -12.50 -2.31
N LEU A 15 -4.73 -13.30 -3.36
CA LEU A 15 -4.95 -12.84 -4.75
C LEU A 15 -6.35 -12.23 -4.95
N GLU A 16 -7.37 -12.79 -4.30
CA GLU A 16 -8.75 -12.28 -4.35
C GLU A 16 -8.92 -10.96 -3.56
N ARG A 17 -8.06 -10.67 -2.58
CA ARG A 17 -8.11 -9.42 -1.79
C ARG A 17 -7.38 -8.24 -2.42
N ARG A 18 -6.61 -8.46 -3.48
CA ARG A 18 -5.78 -7.44 -4.13
C ARG A 18 -6.18 -7.30 -5.59
N ASP A 19 -7.17 -6.48 -5.84
CA ASP A 19 -7.56 -6.08 -7.19
C ASP A 19 -6.35 -5.43 -7.89
N GLY A 20 -5.65 -6.19 -8.74
CA GLY A 20 -4.67 -5.68 -9.67
C GLY A 20 -3.18 -5.94 -9.39
N ASP A 21 -2.82 -6.59 -8.30
CA ASP A 21 -1.41 -6.78 -7.92
C ASP A 21 -0.74 -8.06 -8.51
N ALA A 22 -1.42 -8.78 -9.38
CA ALA A 22 -0.88 -9.95 -10.04
C ALA A 22 -1.10 -9.93 -11.56
N LEU A 23 -0.06 -10.26 -12.31
CA LEU A 23 -0.13 -10.41 -13.77
C LEU A 23 0.23 -11.84 -14.14
N VAL A 24 -0.67 -12.55 -14.81
CA VAL A 24 -0.45 -13.94 -15.26
C VAL A 24 -0.22 -13.95 -16.77
N ARG A 25 0.87 -14.56 -17.20
CA ARG A 25 1.21 -14.78 -18.60
C ARG A 25 1.44 -16.26 -18.85
N GLY A 26 0.87 -16.79 -19.93
CA GLY A 26 1.10 -18.17 -20.35
C GLY A 26 0.29 -18.53 -21.59
N GLY A 27 0.89 -19.31 -22.48
CA GLY A 27 0.27 -19.81 -23.69
C GLY A 27 0.10 -18.78 -24.83
N GLU A 28 0.18 -19.24 -26.06
CA GLU A 28 -0.05 -18.43 -27.27
C GLU A 28 -1.33 -18.81 -28.01
N LYS A 29 -1.83 -20.03 -27.77
CA LYS A 29 -3.01 -20.59 -28.49
C LYS A 29 -3.96 -21.26 -27.49
N ILE A 30 -5.23 -21.04 -27.70
CA ILE A 30 -6.31 -21.56 -26.83
C ILE A 30 -6.37 -23.09 -26.71
N ASN A 31 -5.88 -23.79 -27.72
CA ASN A 31 -5.92 -25.27 -27.79
C ASN A 31 -4.57 -25.92 -27.46
N VAL A 32 -3.61 -25.18 -26.97
CA VAL A 32 -2.27 -25.65 -26.57
C VAL A 32 -2.04 -25.35 -25.11
N VAL A 33 -1.78 -26.39 -24.33
CA VAL A 33 -1.37 -26.24 -22.94
C VAL A 33 0.04 -25.62 -22.90
N PRO A 34 0.24 -24.48 -22.23
CA PRO A 34 1.55 -23.86 -22.12
C PRO A 34 2.51 -24.73 -21.30
N SER A 35 3.76 -24.77 -21.74
CA SER A 35 4.85 -25.40 -20.97
C SER A 35 5.34 -24.55 -19.82
N GLU A 36 5.03 -23.25 -19.85
CA GLU A 36 5.46 -22.26 -18.86
C GLU A 36 4.31 -21.30 -18.59
N ILE A 37 4.14 -20.97 -17.30
CA ILE A 37 3.23 -19.91 -16.84
C ILE A 37 4.03 -19.03 -15.88
N VAL A 38 4.04 -17.73 -16.17
CA VAL A 38 4.68 -16.72 -15.34
C VAL A 38 3.63 -15.92 -14.60
N VAL A 39 3.81 -15.79 -13.29
CA VAL A 39 2.97 -14.95 -12.43
C VAL A 39 3.86 -13.87 -11.83
N GLU A 40 3.60 -12.62 -12.19
CA GLU A 40 4.26 -11.47 -11.56
C GLU A 40 3.41 -11.01 -10.37
N LEU A 41 4.05 -10.87 -9.21
CA LEU A 41 3.41 -10.42 -7.97
C LEU A 41 4.02 -9.09 -7.52
N ASP A 42 3.19 -8.11 -7.14
CA ASP A 42 3.63 -6.89 -6.45
C ASP A 42 3.60 -7.15 -4.93
N GLY A 43 4.76 -7.48 -4.37
CA GLY A 43 4.93 -7.72 -2.94
C GLY A 43 5.21 -6.42 -2.19
N ARG A 44 4.37 -6.10 -1.18
CA ARG A 44 4.53 -4.91 -0.34
C ARG A 44 4.90 -5.31 1.07
N ALA A 45 6.17 -5.10 1.40
CA ALA A 45 6.73 -5.50 2.68
C ALA A 45 6.54 -4.44 3.77
N LEU A 46 6.44 -4.91 5.01
CA LEU A 46 6.51 -4.04 6.19
C LEU A 46 7.92 -3.44 6.33
N PRO A 47 8.07 -2.29 7.01
CA PRO A 47 9.37 -1.74 7.36
C PRO A 47 10.25 -2.79 8.06
N GLY A 48 11.50 -2.91 7.62
CA GLY A 48 12.43 -3.92 8.14
C GLY A 48 12.27 -5.34 7.56
N PHE A 49 11.25 -5.58 6.74
CA PHE A 49 11.02 -6.86 6.07
C PHE A 49 11.66 -6.83 4.67
N GLY A 50 12.69 -7.65 4.50
CA GLY A 50 13.47 -7.64 3.26
C GLY A 50 12.93 -8.58 2.18
N PRO A 51 13.51 -8.54 0.96
CA PRO A 51 13.09 -9.37 -0.16
C PRO A 51 13.31 -10.86 0.10
N GLU A 52 14.33 -11.22 0.87
CA GLU A 52 14.64 -12.63 1.20
C GLU A 52 13.53 -13.25 2.05
N GLN A 53 13.00 -12.49 3.03
CA GLN A 53 11.89 -12.94 3.86
C GLN A 53 10.60 -13.07 3.03
N MET A 54 10.35 -12.11 2.11
CA MET A 54 9.21 -12.16 1.21
C MET A 54 9.25 -13.41 0.32
N ILE A 55 10.41 -13.70 -0.29
CA ILE A 55 10.61 -14.90 -1.10
C ILE A 55 10.38 -16.16 -0.26
N ALA A 56 10.91 -16.22 0.96
CA ALA A 56 10.73 -17.37 1.84
C ALA A 56 9.25 -17.60 2.21
N GLU A 57 8.48 -16.53 2.46
CA GLU A 57 7.04 -16.67 2.74
C GLU A 57 6.26 -17.13 1.52
N VAL A 58 6.55 -16.58 0.33
CA VAL A 58 5.91 -17.02 -0.91
C VAL A 58 6.27 -18.47 -1.20
N GLN A 59 7.56 -18.86 -1.09
CA GLN A 59 8.01 -20.24 -1.29
C GLN A 59 7.30 -21.23 -0.36
N ALA A 60 7.09 -20.84 0.90
CA ALA A 60 6.37 -21.67 1.86
C ALA A 60 4.89 -21.92 1.48
N VAL A 61 4.31 -21.03 0.67
CA VAL A 61 2.93 -21.16 0.19
C VAL A 61 2.85 -21.95 -1.11
N VAL A 62 3.76 -21.65 -2.08
CA VAL A 62 3.71 -22.25 -3.42
C VAL A 62 4.41 -23.60 -3.52
N GLY A 63 5.29 -23.93 -2.55
CA GLY A 63 6.07 -25.17 -2.52
C GLY A 63 7.30 -25.11 -3.43
N ASP A 64 8.05 -26.22 -3.45
CA ASP A 64 9.35 -26.30 -4.13
C ASP A 64 9.27 -26.49 -5.65
N ASP A 65 8.08 -26.77 -6.17
CA ASP A 65 7.86 -27.00 -7.61
C ASP A 65 7.73 -25.67 -8.41
N VAL A 66 7.78 -24.52 -7.75
CA VAL A 66 7.68 -23.19 -8.35
C VAL A 66 9.00 -22.46 -8.17
N GLU A 67 9.58 -22.02 -9.30
CA GLU A 67 10.75 -21.15 -9.29
C GLU A 67 10.35 -19.71 -8.99
N LEU A 68 11.02 -19.08 -8.03
CA LEU A 68 10.81 -17.68 -7.65
C LEU A 68 12.00 -16.84 -8.08
N GLU A 69 11.71 -15.76 -8.80
CA GLU A 69 12.71 -14.77 -9.22
C GLU A 69 12.32 -13.37 -8.67
N LEU A 70 13.29 -12.69 -8.07
CA LEU A 70 13.15 -11.30 -7.67
C LEU A 70 13.41 -10.38 -8.88
N VAL A 71 12.34 -9.93 -9.53
CA VAL A 71 12.45 -9.04 -10.69
C VAL A 71 12.93 -7.63 -10.28
N ARG A 72 12.41 -7.13 -9.16
CA ARG A 72 12.74 -5.78 -8.66
C ARG A 72 12.52 -5.68 -7.17
N HIS A 73 13.43 -4.97 -6.49
CA HIS A 73 13.25 -4.53 -5.12
C HIS A 73 13.46 -3.02 -5.01
N ASP A 74 12.50 -2.35 -4.39
CA ASP A 74 12.53 -0.92 -4.14
C ASP A 74 12.39 -0.68 -2.63
N PRO A 75 13.52 -0.57 -1.90
CA PRO A 75 13.48 -0.51 -0.45
C PRO A 75 12.78 0.78 0.02
N GLY A 76 11.87 0.62 0.98
CA GLY A 76 11.31 1.70 1.76
C GLY A 76 12.27 2.17 2.88
N PRO A 77 11.85 3.09 3.74
CA PRO A 77 12.60 3.45 4.94
C PRO A 77 12.74 2.21 5.83
N PRO A 78 13.93 1.97 6.44
CA PRO A 78 14.18 0.79 7.24
C PRO A 78 13.34 0.76 8.53
N GLU A 79 13.10 1.92 9.11
CA GLU A 79 12.26 2.10 10.29
C GLU A 79 11.42 3.37 10.16
N PRO A 80 10.16 3.37 10.63
CA PRO A 80 9.35 4.58 10.66
C PRO A 80 9.86 5.52 11.75
N ASP A 81 10.18 6.74 11.36
CA ASP A 81 10.47 7.81 12.30
C ASP A 81 9.19 8.60 12.60
N LEU A 82 8.73 8.57 13.83
CA LEU A 82 7.50 9.23 14.26
C LEU A 82 7.74 10.58 14.95
N GLY A 83 8.91 11.21 14.78
CA GLY A 83 9.28 12.46 15.45
C GLY A 83 8.31 13.63 15.20
N LEU A 84 7.66 13.70 14.03
CA LEU A 84 6.68 14.74 13.73
C LEU A 84 5.24 14.34 14.11
N PHE A 85 5.00 13.12 14.55
CA PHE A 85 3.66 12.59 14.80
C PHE A 85 2.87 13.45 15.78
N GLU A 86 3.44 13.84 16.93
CA GLU A 86 2.71 14.61 17.92
C GLU A 86 2.34 16.02 17.45
N THR A 87 3.15 16.64 16.60
CA THR A 87 2.82 17.93 15.98
C THR A 87 1.59 17.79 15.06
N LEU A 88 1.59 16.78 14.19
CA LEU A 88 0.49 16.51 13.27
C LEU A 88 -0.78 16.07 14.02
N ALA A 89 -0.64 15.18 14.99
CA ALA A 89 -1.72 14.73 15.85
C ALA A 89 -2.35 15.87 16.68
N GLY A 90 -1.52 16.79 17.17
CA GLY A 90 -1.99 17.98 17.86
C GLY A 90 -2.87 18.87 16.99
N VAL A 91 -2.49 19.05 15.72
CA VAL A 91 -3.33 19.79 14.74
C VAL A 91 -4.67 19.11 14.54
N LEU A 92 -4.67 17.78 14.36
CA LEU A 92 -5.90 17.03 14.14
C LEU A 92 -6.84 17.09 15.36
N ARG A 93 -6.32 16.91 16.57
CA ARG A 93 -7.11 17.01 17.82
C ARG A 93 -7.76 18.38 18.02
N GLU A 94 -7.14 19.44 17.52
CA GLU A 94 -7.72 20.80 17.60
C GLU A 94 -8.84 21.01 16.55
N LEU A 95 -8.69 20.43 15.36
CA LEU A 95 -9.66 20.56 14.29
C LEU A 95 -10.82 19.57 14.42
N ASP A 96 -10.54 18.41 15.01
CA ASP A 96 -11.51 17.36 15.29
C ASP A 96 -11.25 16.75 16.68
N PRO A 97 -11.81 17.34 17.73
CA PRO A 97 -11.59 16.90 19.12
C PRO A 97 -12.11 15.49 19.43
N GLU A 98 -13.01 14.96 18.61
CA GLU A 98 -13.55 13.60 18.75
C GLU A 98 -12.69 12.57 18.02
N GLY A 99 -11.83 13.03 17.10
CA GLY A 99 -10.92 12.18 16.33
C GLY A 99 -9.73 11.69 17.15
N VAL A 100 -9.32 10.45 16.91
CA VAL A 100 -8.13 9.85 17.51
C VAL A 100 -7.05 9.68 16.44
N PRO A 101 -6.03 10.56 16.39
CA PRO A 101 -4.92 10.41 15.46
C PRO A 101 -4.12 9.13 15.73
N LEU A 102 -3.92 8.34 14.69
CA LEU A 102 -3.12 7.12 14.75
C LEU A 102 -2.09 7.12 13.63
N PRO A 103 -0.86 6.64 13.86
CA PRO A 103 0.06 6.37 12.78
C PRO A 103 -0.44 5.19 11.95
N LEU A 104 -0.49 5.36 10.63
CA LEU A 104 -0.92 4.33 9.71
C LEU A 104 0.21 4.02 8.73
N LEU A 105 0.47 2.75 8.52
CA LEU A 105 1.36 2.31 7.44
C LEU A 105 0.64 2.45 6.11
N GLN A 106 1.15 3.34 5.25
CA GLN A 106 0.66 3.48 3.89
C GLN A 106 1.24 2.37 3.01
N ILE A 107 0.38 1.50 2.52
CA ILE A 107 0.75 0.41 1.60
C ILE A 107 1.00 0.88 0.17
N GLY A 108 0.54 2.09 -0.19
CA GLY A 108 0.80 2.70 -1.49
C GLY A 108 2.23 3.22 -1.63
N VAL A 109 2.68 3.33 -2.87
CA VAL A 109 4.00 3.89 -3.20
C VAL A 109 3.90 5.40 -3.36
N THR A 110 4.78 6.15 -2.71
CA THR A 110 4.86 7.62 -2.83
C THR A 110 6.30 8.05 -3.12
N ASP A 111 6.47 9.30 -3.60
CA ASP A 111 7.80 9.90 -3.79
C ASP A 111 8.56 10.09 -2.49
N GLY A 112 7.90 9.99 -1.34
CA GLY A 112 8.53 9.98 -0.01
C GLY A 112 9.67 8.98 0.12
N ARG A 113 9.62 7.85 -0.60
CA ARG A 113 10.71 6.85 -0.67
C ARG A 113 12.04 7.43 -1.17
N PHE A 114 11.99 8.36 -2.12
CA PHE A 114 13.22 9.00 -2.64
C PHE A 114 13.81 9.97 -1.63
N PHE A 115 12.96 10.74 -0.98
CA PHE A 115 13.39 11.65 0.09
C PHE A 115 13.94 10.90 1.30
N SER A 116 13.29 9.80 1.70
CA SER A 116 13.77 8.94 2.80
C SER A 116 15.15 8.37 2.53
N ARG A 117 15.45 7.97 1.29
CA ARG A 117 16.79 7.51 0.88
C ARG A 117 17.84 8.62 0.93
N ALA A 118 17.42 9.86 0.75
CA ALA A 118 18.28 11.04 0.90
C ALA A 118 18.44 11.50 2.36
N GLY A 119 17.89 10.74 3.32
CA GLY A 119 17.93 11.09 4.75
C GLY A 119 16.91 12.15 5.16
N VAL A 120 15.94 12.48 4.30
CA VAL A 120 14.86 13.40 4.60
C VAL A 120 13.68 12.64 5.18
N GLN A 121 13.26 13.00 6.39
CA GLN A 121 12.08 12.45 7.03
C GLN A 121 10.81 12.83 6.25
N THR A 122 9.99 11.86 5.94
CA THR A 122 8.77 12.06 5.16
C THR A 122 7.56 11.42 5.83
N TYR A 123 6.45 12.15 5.80
CA TYR A 123 5.17 11.72 6.34
C TYR A 123 4.10 11.82 5.26
N GLY A 124 3.24 10.82 5.17
CA GLY A 124 1.95 10.96 4.51
C GLY A 124 1.00 11.72 5.45
N PHE A 125 0.63 12.93 5.08
CA PHE A 125 -0.33 13.72 5.84
C PHE A 125 -1.39 14.26 4.90
N LEU A 126 -2.48 13.50 4.77
CA LEU A 126 -3.63 13.86 3.94
C LEU A 126 -4.89 13.88 4.82
N PRO A 127 -5.01 14.88 5.71
CA PRO A 127 -6.12 14.96 6.64
C PRO A 127 -7.41 15.29 5.92
N MET A 128 -8.43 14.48 6.17
CA MET A 128 -9.77 14.62 5.60
C MET A 128 -10.81 14.27 6.65
N ARG A 129 -11.84 15.10 6.75
CA ARG A 129 -13.04 14.74 7.51
C ARG A 129 -14.07 14.19 6.54
N LEU A 130 -14.24 12.88 6.55
CA LEU A 130 -15.12 12.18 5.64
C LEU A 130 -16.40 11.72 6.36
N PRO A 131 -17.56 11.69 5.67
CA PRO A 131 -18.75 11.04 6.20
C PRO A 131 -18.46 9.57 6.54
N GLU A 132 -19.14 9.03 7.56
CA GLU A 132 -18.93 7.67 8.04
C GLU A 132 -19.16 6.60 6.96
N ASP A 133 -20.11 6.86 6.05
CA ASP A 133 -20.46 5.98 4.93
C ASP A 133 -19.66 6.25 3.65
N PHE A 134 -18.66 7.15 3.69
CA PHE A 134 -17.86 7.49 2.52
C PHE A 134 -16.79 6.43 2.24
N ALA A 135 -16.99 5.66 1.21
CA ALA A 135 -16.14 4.52 0.84
C ALA A 135 -14.82 4.97 0.17
N PHE A 136 -14.00 5.75 0.88
CA PHE A 136 -12.77 6.37 0.35
C PHE A 136 -11.85 5.36 -0.35
N ALA A 137 -11.58 4.22 0.28
CA ALA A 137 -10.63 3.24 -0.25
C ALA A 137 -11.06 2.63 -1.61
N THR A 138 -12.37 2.54 -1.86
CA THR A 138 -12.90 2.01 -3.13
C THR A 138 -12.97 3.05 -4.24
N LEU A 139 -12.84 4.33 -3.89
CA LEU A 139 -12.86 5.43 -4.85
C LEU A 139 -11.47 5.79 -5.37
N LEU A 140 -10.41 5.41 -4.66
CA LEU A 140 -9.04 5.65 -5.11
C LEU A 140 -8.78 4.95 -6.44
N HIS A 141 -8.35 5.74 -7.44
CA HIS A 141 -8.08 5.28 -8.80
C HIS A 141 -9.30 4.69 -9.54
N ALA A 142 -10.50 4.91 -9.02
CA ALA A 142 -11.75 4.51 -9.68
C ALA A 142 -12.20 5.54 -10.73
N ALA A 143 -13.08 5.14 -11.64
CA ALA A 143 -13.57 6.01 -12.73
C ALA A 143 -14.34 7.23 -12.24
N ASP A 144 -14.93 7.17 -11.05
CA ASP A 144 -15.69 8.24 -10.39
C ASP A 144 -15.02 8.72 -9.10
N GLU A 145 -13.69 8.70 -9.05
CA GLU A 145 -12.88 9.21 -7.95
C GLU A 145 -13.31 10.63 -7.58
N ARG A 146 -13.66 10.80 -6.33
CA ARG A 146 -14.18 12.05 -5.81
C ARG A 146 -13.94 12.19 -4.32
N ILE A 147 -14.03 13.42 -3.84
CA ILE A 147 -13.91 13.77 -2.42
C ILE A 147 -14.90 14.90 -2.10
N PRO A 148 -15.51 14.95 -0.91
CA PRO A 148 -16.32 16.08 -0.47
C PRO A 148 -15.51 17.38 -0.43
N ALA A 149 -16.11 18.49 -0.82
CA ALA A 149 -15.42 19.79 -0.87
C ALA A 149 -14.97 20.26 0.52
N ASP A 150 -15.77 20.02 1.56
CA ASP A 150 -15.46 20.34 2.95
C ASP A 150 -14.27 19.52 3.49
N ALA A 151 -14.05 18.32 2.98
CA ALA A 151 -12.85 17.53 3.30
C ALA A 151 -11.58 18.20 2.76
N VAL A 152 -11.65 18.88 1.60
CA VAL A 152 -10.53 19.66 1.05
C VAL A 152 -10.25 20.89 1.93
N GLU A 153 -11.29 21.59 2.37
CA GLU A 153 -11.15 22.74 3.27
C GLU A 153 -10.53 22.34 4.61
N PHE A 154 -11.00 21.24 5.20
CA PHE A 154 -10.43 20.68 6.42
C PHE A 154 -8.95 20.34 6.24
N GLY A 155 -8.62 19.67 5.13
CA GLY A 155 -7.24 19.27 4.81
C GLY A 155 -6.32 20.48 4.63
N ALA A 156 -6.76 21.49 3.92
CA ALA A 156 -5.99 22.72 3.69
C ALA A 156 -5.69 23.45 5.00
N GLU A 157 -6.67 23.58 5.90
CA GLU A 157 -6.48 24.18 7.22
C GLU A 157 -5.51 23.35 8.09
N ALA A 158 -5.64 22.03 8.07
CA ALA A 158 -4.76 21.14 8.84
C ALA A 158 -3.31 21.25 8.38
N VAL A 159 -3.08 21.20 7.06
CA VAL A 159 -1.73 21.36 6.49
C VAL A 159 -1.17 22.75 6.80
N TRP A 160 -1.97 23.80 6.68
CA TRP A 160 -1.55 25.15 7.02
C TRP A 160 -1.10 25.25 8.48
N ARG A 161 -1.87 24.74 9.43
CA ARG A 161 -1.50 24.75 10.87
C ARG A 161 -0.27 23.92 11.14
N ALA A 162 -0.11 22.77 10.47
CA ALA A 162 1.08 21.95 10.59
C ALA A 162 2.35 22.70 10.15
N ILE A 163 2.31 23.41 9.00
CA ILE A 163 3.41 24.22 8.51
C ILE A 163 3.77 25.35 9.48
N GLN A 164 2.75 26.00 10.09
CA GLN A 164 3.02 27.09 11.07
C GLN A 164 3.68 26.58 12.35
N ARG A 165 3.57 25.30 12.67
CA ARG A 165 4.19 24.68 13.87
C ARG A 165 5.56 24.08 13.59
N PHE A 166 5.91 23.94 12.34
CA PHE A 166 7.20 23.46 11.92
C PHE A 166 8.20 24.63 11.94
N GLN A 167 8.84 24.85 13.11
CA GLN A 167 9.86 25.89 13.32
C GLN A 167 11.13 25.27 13.83
#